data_c8cb722aec115c13554f381ad96386ff
#
_entry.id   c8cb722aec115c13554f381ad96386ff
#
_cell.length_a   1.000
_cell.length_b   1.000
_cell.length_c   1.000
_cell.angle_alpha   90.00
_cell.angle_beta   90.00
_cell.angle_gamma   90.00
#
_symmetry.space_group_name_H-M   'P 1'
#
loop_
_entity.id
_entity.type
_entity.pdbx_description
1 polymer ?
#
loop_
_entity_poly.entity_id
_entity_poly.type
_entity_poly.pdbx_seq_one_letter_code
_entity_poly.pdbx_strand_id
1 'polypeptide(L)'
;MWEQAADIEWIEPYEGFTFREQTTVVESQEQKRLLEVCGIAPADFGDVVDPSFFIGIAIHVGVQSGISSEGNVNMLQSLIQHAPVPLDAEIRVTGKVVNIEPVPRGQAETSESVFWGVDGKPAITAKRTSLRPDPAKRDARGAGAKPPPVIEDVSLLRKLSDVEMTPDRVTGYRSDGNAIHYDMKA
;
A
#
# COMPACT_ATOMS: atom_id res chain seq x y z
N MET A 1 -3.53 -0.11 15.07
CA MET A 1 -4.92 0.19 14.62
C MET A 1 -4.91 1.63 14.13
N TRP A 2 -5.24 1.88 12.89
CA TRP A 2 -5.22 3.22 12.32
C TRP A 2 -6.46 3.96 12.82
N GLU A 3 -6.29 4.92 13.74
CA GLU A 3 -7.38 5.85 14.07
C GLU A 3 -7.64 6.74 12.84
N GLN A 4 -8.84 6.66 12.29
CA GLN A 4 -9.29 7.68 11.35
C GLN A 4 -9.39 8.99 12.13
N ALA A 5 -8.61 9.98 11.73
CA ALA A 5 -8.76 11.32 12.26
C ALA A 5 -10.20 11.78 11.96
N ALA A 6 -10.95 12.16 13.00
CA ALA A 6 -12.37 12.47 12.89
C ALA A 6 -12.70 13.67 11.98
N ASP A 7 -11.69 14.46 11.58
CA ASP A 7 -11.83 15.71 10.84
C ASP A 7 -10.92 15.77 9.60
N ILE A 8 -10.94 14.71 8.74
CA ILE A 8 -10.23 14.77 7.47
C ILE A 8 -11.06 15.57 6.46
N GLU A 9 -10.53 16.69 5.99
CA GLU A 9 -11.06 17.39 4.82
C GLU A 9 -10.67 16.62 3.56
N TRP A 10 -11.68 16.06 2.86
CA TRP A 10 -11.47 15.32 1.63
C TRP A 10 -11.22 16.24 0.46
N ILE A 11 -10.18 15.95 -0.30
CA ILE A 11 -9.70 16.74 -1.42
C ILE A 11 -9.80 15.91 -2.69
N GLU A 12 -10.29 16.53 -3.79
CA GLU A 12 -10.15 15.91 -5.10
C GLU A 12 -8.69 15.90 -5.51
N PRO A 13 -8.07 14.73 -5.75
CA PRO A 13 -6.66 14.65 -6.06
C PRO A 13 -6.33 15.33 -7.38
N TYR A 14 -5.16 15.97 -7.44
CA TYR A 14 -4.58 16.54 -8.64
C TYR A 14 -3.09 16.24 -8.72
N GLU A 15 -2.55 16.23 -9.93
CA GLU A 15 -1.12 16.01 -10.14
C GLU A 15 -0.30 17.10 -9.47
N GLY A 16 0.71 16.67 -8.70
CA GLY A 16 1.55 17.56 -7.88
C GLY A 16 1.03 17.80 -6.46
N PHE A 17 -0.18 17.31 -6.11
CA PHE A 17 -0.65 17.40 -4.71
C PHE A 17 0.34 16.71 -3.77
N THR A 18 0.85 17.46 -2.80
CA THR A 18 1.83 16.97 -1.82
C THR A 18 1.11 16.51 -0.55
N PHE A 19 1.41 15.30 -0.11
CA PHE A 19 0.89 14.76 1.13
C PHE A 19 1.47 15.50 2.34
N ARG A 20 0.68 15.59 3.40
CA ARG A 20 1.16 16.07 4.69
C ARG A 20 2.30 15.15 5.14
N GLU A 21 3.44 15.73 5.51
CA GLU A 21 4.53 14.97 6.10
C GLU A 21 4.06 14.31 7.40
N GLN A 22 4.41 13.06 7.59
CA GLN A 22 4.02 12.26 8.74
C GLN A 22 5.21 11.48 9.27
N THR A 23 5.05 10.99 10.48
CA THR A 23 5.95 10.02 11.10
C THR A 23 5.19 8.75 11.40
N THR A 24 5.83 7.61 11.21
CA THR A 24 5.29 6.29 11.52
C THR A 24 6.32 5.42 12.20
N VAL A 25 5.84 4.40 12.89
CA VAL A 25 6.65 3.34 13.51
C VAL A 25 6.03 2.00 13.14
N VAL A 26 6.84 1.02 12.77
CA VAL A 26 6.43 -0.37 12.69
C VAL A 26 6.94 -1.08 13.93
N GLU A 27 6.00 -1.41 14.82
CA GLU A 27 6.32 -2.05 16.08
C GLU A 27 6.70 -3.52 15.89
N SER A 28 7.77 -3.96 16.55
CA SER A 28 8.27 -5.33 16.48
C SER A 28 7.21 -6.35 16.87
N GLN A 29 6.38 -6.04 17.86
CA GLN A 29 5.31 -6.91 18.32
C GLN A 29 4.22 -7.08 17.24
N GLU A 30 3.87 -6.00 16.54
CA GLU A 30 2.85 -6.06 15.48
C GLU A 30 3.37 -6.83 14.26
N GLN A 31 4.60 -6.58 13.83
CA GLN A 31 5.20 -7.36 12.75
C GLN A 31 5.26 -8.84 13.11
N LYS A 32 5.70 -9.18 14.32
CA LYS A 32 5.74 -10.57 14.80
C LYS A 32 4.37 -11.22 14.70
N ARG A 33 3.32 -10.56 15.20
CA ARG A 33 1.95 -11.06 15.14
C ARG A 33 1.49 -11.35 13.71
N LEU A 34 1.74 -10.41 12.78
CA LEU A 34 1.31 -10.56 11.38
C LEU A 34 2.07 -11.66 10.65
N LEU A 35 3.37 -11.77 10.86
CA LEU A 35 4.19 -12.84 10.27
C LEU A 35 3.74 -14.22 10.77
N GLU A 36 3.48 -14.36 12.06
CA GLU A 36 2.99 -15.63 12.66
C GLU A 36 1.64 -16.06 12.06
N VAL A 37 0.71 -15.11 11.87
CA VAL A 37 -0.58 -15.39 11.20
C VAL A 37 -0.38 -15.86 9.77
N CYS A 38 0.59 -15.31 9.06
CA CYS A 38 0.96 -15.74 7.71
C CYS A 38 1.73 -17.07 7.68
N GLY A 39 2.14 -17.59 8.83
CA GLY A 39 2.98 -18.79 8.94
C GLY A 39 4.43 -18.54 8.55
N ILE A 40 4.90 -17.30 8.69
CA ILE A 40 6.28 -16.87 8.44
C ILE A 40 7.00 -16.75 9.78
N ALA A 41 8.22 -17.26 9.87
CA ALA A 41 9.02 -17.13 11.07
C ALA A 41 9.50 -15.69 11.24
N PRO A 42 9.19 -14.99 12.35
CA PRO A 42 9.66 -13.61 12.57
C PRO A 42 11.18 -13.46 12.47
N ALA A 43 11.92 -14.49 12.83
CA ALA A 43 13.38 -14.52 12.74
C ALA A 43 13.93 -14.37 11.31
N ASP A 44 13.12 -14.63 10.28
CA ASP A 44 13.52 -14.46 8.86
C ASP A 44 13.79 -12.99 8.52
N PHE A 45 13.18 -12.06 9.25
CA PHE A 45 13.38 -10.62 9.08
C PHE A 45 14.34 -10.01 10.12
N GLY A 46 14.62 -10.69 11.23
CA GLY A 46 15.45 -10.15 12.32
C GLY A 46 14.86 -8.85 12.88
N ASP A 47 15.68 -7.82 13.01
CA ASP A 47 15.30 -6.52 13.59
C ASP A 47 14.89 -5.48 12.54
N VAL A 48 14.55 -5.92 11.31
CA VAL A 48 14.15 -5.03 10.23
C VAL A 48 12.69 -5.21 9.85
N VAL A 49 12.12 -4.13 9.35
CA VAL A 49 10.74 -4.10 8.88
C VAL A 49 10.58 -4.95 7.61
N ASP A 50 9.58 -5.82 7.57
CA ASP A 50 9.10 -6.44 6.34
C ASP A 50 8.61 -5.33 5.39
N PRO A 51 9.22 -5.23 4.18
CA PRO A 51 8.88 -4.16 3.24
C PRO A 51 7.39 -4.08 2.87
N SER A 52 6.63 -5.17 2.99
CA SER A 52 5.19 -5.18 2.67
C SER A 52 4.36 -4.21 3.54
N PHE A 53 4.82 -3.88 4.75
CA PHE A 53 4.16 -2.89 5.62
C PHE A 53 4.07 -1.50 4.98
N PHE A 54 5.07 -1.11 4.20
CA PHE A 54 5.13 0.23 3.60
C PHE A 54 4.05 0.48 2.56
N ILE A 55 3.45 -0.58 2.00
CA ILE A 55 2.31 -0.47 1.09
C ILE A 55 1.09 0.11 1.82
N GLY A 56 0.71 -0.48 2.94
CA GLY A 56 -0.41 -0.03 3.75
C GLY A 56 -0.17 1.37 4.33
N ILE A 57 1.05 1.62 4.83
CA ILE A 57 1.42 2.93 5.39
C ILE A 57 1.35 4.02 4.31
N ALA A 58 1.83 3.77 3.09
CA ALA A 58 1.76 4.74 1.99
C ALA A 58 0.31 5.11 1.63
N ILE A 59 -0.60 4.13 1.64
CA ILE A 59 -2.04 4.39 1.45
C ILE A 59 -2.58 5.28 2.57
N HIS A 60 -2.25 4.96 3.81
CA HIS A 60 -2.70 5.70 4.98
C HIS A 60 -2.22 7.16 4.97
N VAL A 61 -0.97 7.40 4.60
CA VAL A 61 -0.41 8.77 4.46
C VAL A 61 -1.21 9.61 3.46
N GLY A 62 -1.63 9.03 2.33
CA GLY A 62 -2.52 9.68 1.38
C GLY A 62 -3.89 9.99 1.98
N VAL A 63 -4.50 9.02 2.68
CA VAL A 63 -5.80 9.18 3.34
C VAL A 63 -5.74 10.27 4.40
N GLN A 64 -4.73 10.29 5.26
CA GLN A 64 -4.52 11.34 6.27
C GLN A 64 -4.25 12.72 5.67
N SER A 65 -3.87 12.75 4.40
CA SER A 65 -3.68 14.00 3.64
C SER A 65 -4.93 14.45 2.89
N GLY A 66 -6.05 13.74 3.06
CA GLY A 66 -7.34 14.08 2.46
C GLY A 66 -7.64 13.37 1.13
N ILE A 67 -6.81 12.43 0.68
CA ILE A 67 -7.09 11.65 -0.53
C ILE A 67 -7.88 10.40 -0.16
N SER A 68 -9.17 10.37 -0.51
CA SER A 68 -10.00 9.20 -0.24
C SER A 68 -9.54 7.99 -1.05
N SER A 69 -9.44 6.84 -0.38
CA SER A 69 -9.22 5.54 -1.03
C SER A 69 -10.52 4.72 -1.12
N GLU A 70 -11.63 5.25 -0.62
CA GLU A 70 -12.92 4.56 -0.62
C GLU A 70 -13.40 4.29 -2.06
N GLY A 71 -13.79 3.06 -2.33
CA GLY A 71 -14.26 2.62 -3.65
C GLY A 71 -13.16 2.53 -4.72
N ASN A 72 -11.93 2.89 -4.41
CA ASN A 72 -10.82 2.79 -5.35
C ASN A 72 -10.36 1.34 -5.50
N VAL A 73 -9.95 0.99 -6.73
CA VAL A 73 -9.38 -0.32 -7.04
C VAL A 73 -7.87 -0.21 -7.16
N ASN A 74 -7.15 -0.97 -6.36
CA ASN A 74 -5.69 -1.04 -6.46
C ASN A 74 -5.29 -1.77 -7.75
N MET A 75 -4.57 -1.09 -8.64
CA MET A 75 -4.16 -1.63 -9.94
C MET A 75 -2.72 -2.10 -9.96
N LEU A 76 -1.83 -1.29 -9.41
CA LEU A 76 -0.40 -1.54 -9.44
C LEU A 76 0.25 -1.02 -8.16
N GLN A 77 1.12 -1.84 -7.60
CA GLN A 77 2.01 -1.48 -6.50
C GLN A 77 3.45 -1.75 -6.92
N SER A 78 4.32 -0.80 -6.61
CA SER A 78 5.76 -0.94 -6.79
C SER A 78 6.45 -0.46 -5.51
N LEU A 79 7.44 -1.20 -5.07
CA LEU A 79 8.20 -0.90 -3.86
C LEU A 79 9.68 -1.10 -4.16
N ILE A 80 10.47 -0.06 -3.89
CA ILE A 80 11.91 -0.11 -4.02
C ILE A 80 12.50 0.05 -2.62
N GLN A 81 13.21 -0.94 -2.16
CA GLN A 81 13.98 -0.89 -0.93
C GLN A 81 15.41 -0.44 -1.23
N HIS A 82 15.79 0.72 -0.74
CA HIS A 82 17.14 1.29 -0.87
C HIS A 82 18.02 0.91 0.32
N ALA A 83 17.42 0.80 1.50
CA ALA A 83 18.07 0.39 2.74
C ALA A 83 17.08 -0.35 3.65
N PRO A 84 17.56 -1.24 4.53
CA PRO A 84 16.72 -1.83 5.56
C PRO A 84 16.25 -0.75 6.53
N VAL A 85 15.02 -0.92 7.03
CA VAL A 85 14.42 -0.04 8.03
C VAL A 85 14.35 -0.81 9.35
N PRO A 86 14.93 -0.28 10.44
CA PRO A 86 14.85 -0.92 11.75
C PRO A 86 13.40 -0.94 12.28
N LEU A 87 13.04 -2.02 12.99
CA LEU A 87 11.81 -2.07 13.78
C LEU A 87 11.88 -1.05 14.93
N ASP A 88 10.72 -0.62 15.40
CA ASP A 88 10.55 0.30 16.54
C ASP A 88 11.23 1.68 16.34
N ALA A 89 11.73 1.95 15.13
CA ALA A 89 12.30 3.24 14.77
C ALA A 89 11.25 4.19 14.20
N GLU A 90 11.39 5.46 14.53
CA GLU A 90 10.60 6.52 13.93
C GLU A 90 11.02 6.77 12.48
N ILE A 91 10.07 6.74 11.56
CA ILE A 91 10.29 6.87 10.13
C ILE A 91 9.49 8.07 9.63
N ARG A 92 10.18 9.06 9.08
CA ARG A 92 9.56 10.20 8.40
C ARG A 92 9.06 9.76 7.03
N VAL A 93 7.84 10.18 6.67
CA VAL A 93 7.20 9.84 5.40
C VAL A 93 6.75 11.11 4.69
N THR A 94 7.11 11.22 3.43
CA THR A 94 6.62 12.24 2.51
C THR A 94 5.97 11.58 1.30
N GLY A 95 5.07 12.28 0.61
CA GLY A 95 4.45 11.72 -0.59
C GLY A 95 3.77 12.76 -1.44
N LYS A 96 3.36 12.35 -2.62
CA LYS A 96 2.64 13.19 -3.58
C LYS A 96 1.85 12.38 -4.59
N VAL A 97 0.86 12.99 -5.20
CA VAL A 97 0.24 12.51 -6.43
C VAL A 97 1.14 12.87 -7.61
N VAL A 98 1.60 11.87 -8.35
CA VAL A 98 2.58 12.06 -9.44
C VAL A 98 1.95 12.03 -10.83
N ASN A 99 0.76 11.43 -10.96
CA ASN A 99 0.04 11.39 -12.24
C ASN A 99 -1.45 11.14 -12.01
N ILE A 100 -2.28 11.75 -12.83
CA ILE A 100 -3.70 11.44 -12.97
C ILE A 100 -4.02 11.38 -14.45
N GLU A 101 -4.53 10.26 -14.91
CA GLU A 101 -4.88 10.05 -16.30
C GLU A 101 -6.29 9.47 -16.46
N PRO A 102 -7.05 9.92 -17.48
CA PRO A 102 -8.34 9.34 -17.78
C PRO A 102 -8.18 7.92 -18.31
N VAL A 103 -9.02 7.02 -17.81
CA VAL A 103 -9.12 5.63 -18.28
C VAL A 103 -10.58 5.29 -18.57
N PRO A 104 -10.88 4.20 -19.32
CA PRO A 104 -12.25 3.89 -19.72
C PRO A 104 -13.26 3.88 -18.58
N ARG A 105 -12.89 3.42 -17.38
CA ARG A 105 -13.79 3.29 -16.21
C ARG A 105 -13.68 4.42 -15.19
N GLY A 106 -12.91 5.45 -15.44
CA GLY A 106 -12.70 6.55 -14.47
C GLY A 106 -11.39 7.26 -14.67
N GLN A 107 -10.61 7.36 -13.63
CA GLN A 107 -9.28 7.95 -13.61
C GLN A 107 -8.28 6.97 -12.96
N ALA A 108 -7.11 6.85 -13.55
CA ALA A 108 -5.96 6.20 -12.89
C ALA A 108 -5.15 7.28 -12.16
N GLU A 109 -5.09 7.15 -10.85
CA GLU A 109 -4.31 8.01 -9.96
C GLU A 109 -3.04 7.29 -9.54
N THR A 110 -1.88 7.91 -9.76
CA THR A 110 -0.60 7.39 -9.30
C THR A 110 -0.03 8.29 -8.21
N SER A 111 0.25 7.72 -7.06
CA SER A 111 0.92 8.37 -5.93
C SER A 111 2.28 7.73 -5.64
N GLU A 112 3.19 8.52 -5.09
CA GLU A 112 4.50 8.09 -4.67
C GLU A 112 4.75 8.56 -3.23
N SER A 113 5.21 7.64 -2.37
CA SER A 113 5.62 7.94 -1.01
C SER A 113 7.06 7.52 -0.78
N VAL A 114 7.81 8.37 -0.06
CA VAL A 114 9.20 8.14 0.32
C VAL A 114 9.30 8.04 1.83
N PHE A 115 9.84 6.93 2.29
CA PHE A 115 10.18 6.68 3.69
C PHE A 115 11.65 6.95 3.88
N TRP A 116 11.95 7.83 4.83
CA TRP A 116 13.29 8.36 5.02
C TRP A 116 14.01 7.62 6.15
N GLY A 117 15.20 7.11 5.86
CA GLY A 117 16.05 6.51 6.86
C GLY A 117 16.59 7.53 7.86
N VAL A 118 17.16 7.03 8.94
CA VAL A 118 17.75 7.85 10.02
C VAL A 118 18.92 8.73 9.52
N ASP A 119 19.54 8.35 8.41
CA ASP A 119 20.60 9.09 7.74
C ASP A 119 20.08 10.21 6.81
N GLY A 120 18.77 10.40 6.75
CA GLY A 120 18.11 11.38 5.90
C GLY A 120 18.04 11.02 4.41
N LYS A 121 18.42 9.78 4.03
CA LYS A 121 18.29 9.27 2.67
C LYS A 121 17.01 8.44 2.52
N PRO A 122 16.48 8.30 1.29
CA PRO A 122 15.39 7.38 1.05
C PRO A 122 15.77 5.96 1.45
N ALA A 123 14.97 5.34 2.32
CA ALA A 123 15.09 3.93 2.66
C ALA A 123 14.12 3.08 1.82
N ILE A 124 12.89 3.57 1.64
CA ILE A 124 11.87 2.93 0.81
C ILE A 124 11.22 3.97 -0.10
N THR A 125 10.97 3.60 -1.35
CA THR A 125 10.07 4.33 -2.25
C THR A 125 8.90 3.42 -2.62
N ALA A 126 7.69 3.82 -2.25
CA ALA A 126 6.45 3.11 -2.58
C ALA A 126 5.67 3.90 -3.62
N LYS A 127 5.28 3.26 -4.72
CA LYS A 127 4.48 3.86 -5.77
C LYS A 127 3.23 3.02 -6.00
N ARG A 128 2.08 3.67 -6.05
CA ARG A 128 0.79 3.02 -6.21
C ARG A 128 0.00 3.68 -7.33
N THR A 129 -0.62 2.86 -8.19
CA THR A 129 -1.63 3.31 -9.13
C THR A 129 -2.97 2.71 -8.75
N SER A 130 -4.00 3.54 -8.60
CA SER A 130 -5.37 3.15 -8.27
C SER A 130 -6.32 3.61 -9.36
N LEU A 131 -7.32 2.79 -9.66
CA LEU A 131 -8.50 3.24 -10.41
C LEU A 131 -9.46 3.91 -9.43
N ARG A 132 -9.85 5.14 -9.73
CA ARG A 132 -11.02 5.83 -9.15
C ARG A 132 -12.18 5.65 -10.12
N PRO A 133 -13.15 4.78 -9.82
CA PRO A 133 -14.24 4.50 -10.73
C PRO A 133 -15.15 5.72 -10.91
N ASP A 134 -15.57 5.96 -12.13
CA ASP A 134 -16.62 6.92 -12.46
C ASP A 134 -17.96 6.16 -12.57
N PRO A 135 -18.93 6.42 -11.69
CA PRO A 135 -20.23 5.75 -11.75
C PRO A 135 -20.94 5.87 -13.10
N ALA A 136 -20.73 6.99 -13.80
CA ALA A 136 -21.29 7.22 -15.14
C ALA A 136 -20.65 6.33 -16.22
N LYS A 137 -19.49 5.75 -15.95
CA LYS A 137 -18.75 4.86 -16.86
C LYS A 137 -18.76 3.39 -16.41
N ARG A 138 -19.73 3.02 -15.58
CA ARG A 138 -19.84 1.68 -15.00
C ARG A 138 -19.79 0.54 -16.01
N ASP A 139 -20.41 0.74 -17.19
CA ASP A 139 -20.49 -0.27 -18.25
C ASP A 139 -19.29 -0.26 -19.20
N ALA A 140 -18.38 0.70 -19.07
CA ALA A 140 -17.17 0.73 -19.87
C ALA A 140 -16.24 -0.44 -19.52
N ARG A 141 -15.63 -1.03 -20.55
CA ARG A 141 -14.71 -2.17 -20.36
C ARG A 141 -13.26 -1.67 -20.27
N GLY A 142 -12.49 -2.33 -19.41
CA GLY A 142 -11.07 -2.09 -19.25
C GLY A 142 -10.74 -0.92 -18.31
N ALA A 143 -9.51 -0.88 -17.86
CA ALA A 143 -8.95 0.19 -17.02
C ALA A 143 -7.83 0.97 -17.73
N GLY A 144 -7.79 0.91 -19.04
CA GLY A 144 -6.71 1.44 -19.87
C GLY A 144 -5.82 0.37 -20.49
N ALA A 145 -4.65 0.76 -20.93
CA ALA A 145 -3.66 -0.18 -21.45
C ALA A 145 -3.19 -1.15 -20.36
N LYS A 146 -3.06 -2.41 -20.72
CA LYS A 146 -2.48 -3.40 -19.79
C LYS A 146 -1.03 -3.00 -19.51
N PRO A 147 -0.62 -2.91 -18.23
CA PRO A 147 0.78 -2.65 -17.91
C PRO A 147 1.67 -3.76 -18.49
N PRO A 148 2.91 -3.43 -18.87
CA PRO A 148 3.84 -4.43 -19.35
C PRO A 148 4.11 -5.47 -18.23
N PRO A 149 4.37 -6.74 -18.58
CA PRO A 149 4.72 -7.74 -17.59
C PRO A 149 6.03 -7.35 -16.90
N VAL A 150 6.04 -7.47 -15.56
CA VAL A 150 7.25 -7.20 -14.75
C VAL A 150 8.34 -8.23 -15.07
N ILE A 151 7.93 -9.44 -15.42
CA ILE A 151 8.81 -10.54 -15.82
C ILE A 151 8.34 -11.03 -17.19
N GLU A 152 9.19 -10.90 -18.20
CA GLU A 152 8.87 -11.31 -19.56
C GLU A 152 8.89 -12.85 -19.70
N ASP A 153 9.87 -13.50 -19.08
CA ASP A 153 10.03 -14.96 -19.10
C ASP A 153 9.62 -15.58 -17.76
N VAL A 154 8.39 -16.07 -17.69
CA VAL A 154 7.85 -16.73 -16.49
C VAL A 154 8.56 -18.03 -16.12
N SER A 155 9.34 -18.63 -17.04
CA SER A 155 10.11 -19.84 -16.75
C SER A 155 11.26 -19.58 -15.76
N LEU A 156 11.67 -18.33 -15.61
CA LEU A 156 12.68 -17.91 -14.63
C LEU A 156 12.13 -17.87 -13.19
N LEU A 157 10.80 -17.93 -13.02
CA LEU A 157 10.19 -17.94 -11.70
C LEU A 157 10.36 -19.32 -11.05
N ARG A 158 10.82 -19.30 -9.80
CA ARG A 158 10.91 -20.49 -8.97
C ARG A 158 9.77 -20.48 -7.95
N LYS A 159 8.95 -21.53 -7.95
CA LYS A 159 7.97 -21.75 -6.88
C LYS A 159 8.70 -21.98 -5.55
N LEU A 160 8.43 -21.19 -4.55
CA LEU A 160 9.03 -21.30 -3.21
C LEU A 160 8.15 -22.12 -2.29
N SER A 161 6.84 -21.86 -2.27
CA SER A 161 5.88 -22.52 -1.37
C SER A 161 4.46 -22.40 -1.92
N ASP A 162 3.56 -23.20 -1.37
CA ASP A 162 2.11 -23.01 -1.46
C ASP A 162 1.62 -22.48 -0.12
N VAL A 163 0.81 -21.43 -0.16
CA VAL A 163 0.18 -20.85 1.02
C VAL A 163 -1.33 -20.93 0.85
N GLU A 164 -1.99 -21.60 1.77
CA GLU A 164 -3.45 -21.63 1.80
C GLU A 164 -3.98 -20.37 2.52
N MET A 165 -4.79 -19.60 1.80
CA MET A 165 -5.47 -18.41 2.34
C MET A 165 -6.78 -18.83 2.99
N THR A 166 -6.73 -19.13 4.29
CA THR A 166 -7.93 -19.45 5.07
C THR A 166 -8.61 -18.17 5.57
N PRO A 167 -9.96 -18.20 5.84
CA PRO A 167 -10.65 -17.06 6.45
C PRO A 167 -9.98 -16.54 7.74
N ASP A 168 -9.48 -17.46 8.57
CA ASP A 168 -8.80 -17.10 9.82
C ASP A 168 -7.49 -16.34 9.57
N ARG A 169 -6.71 -16.74 8.57
CA ARG A 169 -5.49 -16.01 8.17
C ARG A 169 -5.81 -14.62 7.66
N VAL A 170 -6.82 -14.50 6.77
CA VAL A 170 -7.24 -13.20 6.24
C VAL A 170 -7.72 -12.29 7.35
N THR A 171 -8.58 -12.81 8.25
CA THR A 171 -9.08 -12.04 9.40
C THR A 171 -7.97 -11.66 10.38
N GLY A 172 -7.03 -12.57 10.63
CA GLY A 172 -5.90 -12.30 11.52
C GLY A 172 -4.92 -11.27 10.95
N TYR A 173 -4.70 -11.26 9.65
CA TYR A 173 -3.82 -10.30 8.98
C TYR A 173 -4.40 -8.89 8.96
N ARG A 174 -5.61 -8.69 8.46
CA ARG A 174 -6.41 -7.43 8.34
C ARG A 174 -5.65 -6.13 8.71
N SER A 175 -4.51 -5.93 8.07
CA SER A 175 -3.61 -4.81 8.40
C SER A 175 -4.14 -3.44 7.99
N ASP A 176 -5.03 -3.40 7.01
CA ASP A 176 -5.59 -2.17 6.44
C ASP A 176 -6.92 -1.72 7.08
N GLY A 177 -7.51 -2.58 7.94
CA GLY A 177 -8.79 -2.29 8.59
C GLY A 177 -9.99 -2.25 7.64
N ASN A 178 -9.80 -2.55 6.35
CA ASN A 178 -10.87 -2.50 5.36
C ASN A 178 -11.73 -3.78 5.42
N ALA A 179 -13.00 -3.63 5.82
CA ALA A 179 -13.93 -4.73 6.04
C ALA A 179 -14.16 -5.62 4.80
N ILE A 180 -14.03 -5.08 3.59
CA ILE A 180 -14.21 -5.87 2.35
C ILE A 180 -13.22 -7.02 2.19
N HIS A 181 -12.11 -7.01 2.92
CA HIS A 181 -11.08 -8.04 2.84
C HIS A 181 -11.33 -9.22 3.79
N TYR A 182 -12.24 -9.09 4.76
CA TYR A 182 -12.47 -10.13 5.76
C TYR A 182 -13.92 -10.27 6.24
N ASP A 183 -14.82 -9.37 5.88
CA ASP A 183 -16.24 -9.47 6.19
C ASP A 183 -17.04 -9.90 4.95
N MET A 184 -17.62 -11.09 5.01
CA MET A 184 -18.44 -11.64 3.91
C MET A 184 -19.73 -10.86 3.67
N LYS A 185 -20.07 -9.88 4.50
CA LYS A 185 -21.27 -9.04 4.40
C LYS A 185 -20.96 -7.59 4.01
N ALA A 186 -19.68 -7.25 3.84
CA ALA A 186 -19.25 -5.91 3.46
C ALA A 186 -19.46 -5.62 1.96
#